data_257c64a475d30ea5dd63047842508df8
#
_entry.id   257c64a475d30ea5dd63047842508df8
#
_cell.length_a   1.000
_cell.length_b   1.000
_cell.length_c   1.000
_cell.angle_alpha   90.00
_cell.angle_beta   90.00
_cell.angle_gamma   90.00
#
_symmetry.space_group_name_H-M   'P 1'
#
loop_
_entity.id
_entity.type
_entity.pdbx_description
1 polymer ?
#
loop_
_entity_poly.entity_id
_entity_poly.type
_entity_poly.pdbx_seq_one_letter_code
_entity_poly.pdbx_strand_id
1 'polypeptide(L)'
;ETDYSDSVPQGYVISTNPTAGTEWAEGNTVTMVVSMGKEKISVPNVSGADPDSAQTTLQGVGLTLGSESSSEYSDEYEEGTIIRTVPAAGEQVEKGTTVNYVLSKGKKTETVEVPTLSGLTRSQAEAKLSGLGLTANVTESYDSTVTKGYVISQSVTPGSQIEKGATVDIVVSLGSENVTPDPPTDGDNNNGNDSGSNGGSSSGANH
;
A
#
# COMPACT_ATOMS: atom_id res chain seq x y z
N GLU A 1 16.67 -2.37 55.43
CA GLU A 1 15.82 -2.76 54.28
C GLU A 1 15.67 -1.57 53.35
N THR A 2 15.40 -1.83 52.08
CA THR A 2 15.13 -0.79 51.07
C THR A 2 13.86 -1.11 50.30
N ASP A 3 13.10 -0.08 49.89
CA ASP A 3 11.88 -0.23 49.13
C ASP A 3 11.69 1.00 48.20
N TYR A 4 10.88 0.86 47.15
CA TYR A 4 10.49 1.98 46.30
C TYR A 4 9.43 2.83 46.98
N SER A 5 9.42 4.14 46.71
CA SER A 5 8.42 5.06 47.23
C SER A 5 8.15 6.18 46.25
N ASP A 6 6.87 6.41 45.92
CA ASP A 6 6.44 7.52 45.07
C ASP A 6 6.47 8.86 45.83
N SER A 7 6.44 8.84 47.16
CA SER A 7 6.31 10.02 48.02
C SER A 7 7.56 10.38 48.80
N VAL A 8 8.42 9.39 49.06
CA VAL A 8 9.66 9.59 49.83
C VAL A 8 10.85 9.62 48.92
N PRO A 9 11.65 10.70 48.86
CA PRO A 9 12.86 10.78 48.03
C PRO A 9 13.88 9.69 48.35
N GLN A 10 14.67 9.33 47.35
CA GLN A 10 15.74 8.34 47.50
C GLN A 10 16.70 8.71 48.67
N GLY A 11 17.02 7.72 49.49
CA GLY A 11 17.90 7.86 50.62
C GLY A 11 17.23 8.31 51.94
N TYR A 12 15.93 8.63 51.89
CA TYR A 12 15.18 8.96 53.09
C TYR A 12 14.45 7.75 53.67
N VAL A 13 14.14 7.80 54.97
CA VAL A 13 13.47 6.70 55.65
C VAL A 13 11.97 6.72 55.35
N ILE A 14 11.44 5.63 54.86
CA ILE A 14 10.01 5.43 54.60
C ILE A 14 9.30 5.09 55.92
N SER A 15 9.86 4.16 56.66
CA SER A 15 9.27 3.66 57.90
C SER A 15 10.31 3.07 58.84
N THR A 16 9.94 2.95 60.13
CA THR A 16 10.75 2.25 61.13
C THR A 16 9.90 1.19 61.81
N ASN A 17 10.57 0.12 62.25
CA ASN A 17 9.95 -0.89 63.08
C ASN A 17 10.85 -1.09 64.34
N PRO A 18 10.36 -0.75 65.53
CA PRO A 18 9.05 -0.19 65.88
C PRO A 18 8.81 1.21 65.25
N THR A 19 7.51 1.55 65.10
CA THR A 19 7.09 2.87 64.56
C THR A 19 7.55 4.00 65.50
N ALA A 20 7.73 5.19 64.94
CA ALA A 20 8.12 6.38 65.71
C ALA A 20 7.12 6.64 66.84
N GLY A 21 7.66 6.95 68.05
CA GLY A 21 6.87 7.19 69.29
C GLY A 21 6.59 5.94 70.14
N THR A 22 7.01 4.76 69.66
CA THR A 22 6.92 3.54 70.48
C THR A 22 8.01 3.54 71.57
N GLU A 23 7.63 3.24 72.84
CA GLU A 23 8.61 2.99 73.89
C GLU A 23 9.42 1.74 73.56
N TRP A 24 10.74 1.88 73.48
CA TRP A 24 11.63 0.80 73.09
C TRP A 24 12.82 0.71 74.04
N ALA A 25 13.16 -0.47 74.50
CA ALA A 25 14.26 -0.65 75.46
C ALA A 25 15.61 -0.34 74.80
N GLU A 26 16.45 0.31 75.57
CA GLU A 26 17.85 0.60 75.17
C GLU A 26 18.60 -0.68 74.82
N GLY A 27 19.35 -0.63 73.68
CA GLY A 27 20.10 -1.77 73.13
C GLY A 27 19.31 -2.67 72.16
N ASN A 28 18.01 -2.49 72.04
CA ASN A 28 17.22 -3.22 71.05
C ASN A 28 17.40 -2.64 69.61
N THR A 29 17.26 -3.50 68.61
CA THR A 29 17.43 -3.12 67.22
C THR A 29 16.16 -2.42 66.69
N VAL A 30 16.37 -1.33 65.94
CA VAL A 30 15.31 -0.68 65.14
C VAL A 30 15.59 -0.95 63.67
N THR A 31 14.68 -1.53 62.97
CA THR A 31 14.75 -1.74 61.52
C THR A 31 14.21 -0.51 60.81
N MET A 32 14.98 -0.02 59.79
CA MET A 32 14.57 1.10 58.95
C MET A 32 14.34 0.58 57.54
N VAL A 33 13.28 1.07 56.86
CA VAL A 33 13.10 0.95 55.44
C VAL A 33 13.47 2.26 54.76
N VAL A 34 14.49 2.21 53.91
CA VAL A 34 15.03 3.39 53.21
C VAL A 34 14.53 3.42 51.78
N SER A 35 14.07 4.58 51.31
CA SER A 35 13.53 4.76 49.96
C SER A 35 14.64 4.61 48.92
N MET A 36 14.34 3.83 47.88
CA MET A 36 15.08 3.77 46.63
C MET A 36 14.60 4.81 45.61
N GLY A 37 13.64 5.68 46.00
CA GLY A 37 12.97 6.59 45.09
C GLY A 37 11.84 5.89 44.32
N LYS A 38 11.42 6.48 43.24
CA LYS A 38 10.39 5.90 42.38
C LYS A 38 10.89 4.68 41.61
N GLU A 39 10.01 3.71 41.46
CA GLU A 39 10.28 2.53 40.60
C GLU A 39 10.57 2.94 39.17
N LYS A 40 11.65 2.41 38.60
CA LYS A 40 11.99 2.61 37.19
C LYS A 40 11.62 1.42 36.38
N ILE A 41 11.04 1.71 35.23
CA ILE A 41 10.51 0.74 34.28
C ILE A 41 11.22 0.92 32.94
N SER A 42 11.63 -0.17 32.32
CA SER A 42 12.17 -0.13 30.96
C SER A 42 11.06 0.09 29.95
N VAL A 43 11.21 1.07 29.05
CA VAL A 43 10.26 1.30 27.95
C VAL A 43 10.27 0.07 27.02
N PRO A 44 9.14 -0.62 26.85
CA PRO A 44 9.05 -1.77 25.95
C PRO A 44 9.21 -1.34 24.49
N ASN A 45 9.72 -2.24 23.65
CA ASN A 45 9.77 -1.99 22.22
C ASN A 45 8.38 -2.19 21.60
N VAL A 46 7.81 -1.13 21.05
CA VAL A 46 6.52 -1.10 20.35
C VAL A 46 6.66 -0.69 18.88
N SER A 47 7.87 -0.73 18.32
CA SER A 47 8.11 -0.46 16.91
C SER A 47 7.38 -1.49 16.04
N GLY A 48 6.72 -1.04 14.98
CA GLY A 48 5.90 -1.86 14.09
C GLY A 48 4.47 -2.12 14.59
N ALA A 49 4.14 -1.74 15.84
CA ALA A 49 2.79 -1.81 16.35
C ALA A 49 1.98 -0.56 15.94
N ASP A 50 0.66 -0.73 15.84
CA ASP A 50 -0.27 0.40 15.80
C ASP A 50 -0.37 1.07 17.18
N PRO A 51 -0.86 2.34 17.26
CA PRO A 51 -0.94 3.07 18.52
C PRO A 51 -1.80 2.39 19.60
N ASP A 52 -2.88 1.69 19.25
CA ASP A 52 -3.78 1.04 20.19
C ASP A 52 -3.11 -0.18 20.85
N SER A 53 -2.41 -0.98 20.05
CA SER A 53 -1.60 -2.10 20.53
C SER A 53 -0.43 -1.63 21.40
N ALA A 54 0.23 -0.53 21.00
CA ALA A 54 1.30 0.09 21.77
C ALA A 54 0.80 0.63 23.10
N GLN A 55 -0.37 1.26 23.13
CA GLN A 55 -1.01 1.73 24.36
C GLN A 55 -1.24 0.58 25.35
N THR A 56 -1.77 -0.53 24.88
CA THR A 56 -2.00 -1.72 25.69
C THR A 56 -0.70 -2.26 26.29
N THR A 57 0.36 -2.33 25.45
CA THR A 57 1.68 -2.81 25.87
C THR A 57 2.32 -1.90 26.93
N LEU A 58 2.27 -0.58 26.72
CA LEU A 58 2.83 0.41 27.66
C LEU A 58 2.04 0.44 28.97
N GLN A 59 0.72 0.40 28.93
CA GLN A 59 -0.13 0.33 30.13
C GLN A 59 0.12 -0.94 30.94
N GLY A 60 0.40 -2.06 30.29
CA GLY A 60 0.72 -3.32 30.96
C GLY A 60 1.96 -3.25 31.86
N VAL A 61 2.88 -2.33 31.59
CA VAL A 61 4.06 -2.08 32.41
C VAL A 61 3.95 -0.80 33.26
N GLY A 62 2.79 -0.13 33.27
CA GLY A 62 2.55 1.06 34.06
C GLY A 62 3.09 2.36 33.43
N LEU A 63 3.26 2.40 32.12
CA LEU A 63 3.56 3.59 31.32
C LEU A 63 2.32 4.09 30.59
N THR A 64 2.33 5.32 30.10
CA THR A 64 1.22 5.91 29.35
C THR A 64 1.66 6.25 27.93
N LEU A 65 0.88 5.83 26.92
CA LEU A 65 1.11 6.31 25.56
C LEU A 65 0.73 7.78 25.47
N GLY A 66 1.63 8.60 24.95
CA GLY A 66 1.44 10.02 24.74
C GLY A 66 0.86 10.34 23.35
N SER A 67 1.32 11.44 22.78
CA SER A 67 0.91 11.90 21.46
C SER A 67 1.93 11.55 20.38
N GLU A 68 1.47 11.55 19.14
CA GLU A 68 2.35 11.57 17.98
C GLU A 68 3.24 12.83 18.03
N SER A 69 4.55 12.64 18.03
CA SER A 69 5.53 13.72 18.01
C SER A 69 5.79 14.21 16.58
N SER A 70 5.80 13.28 15.63
CA SER A 70 6.01 13.50 14.21
C SER A 70 5.67 12.24 13.42
N SER A 71 5.62 12.38 12.10
CA SER A 71 5.53 11.24 11.19
C SER A 71 6.61 11.31 10.11
N GLU A 72 7.18 10.17 9.74
CA GLU A 72 8.31 10.02 8.84
C GLU A 72 8.03 8.91 7.82
N TYR A 73 8.62 8.99 6.62
CA TYR A 73 8.59 7.88 5.67
C TYR A 73 9.51 6.75 6.15
N SER A 74 9.10 5.51 5.94
CA SER A 74 9.87 4.33 6.29
C SER A 74 9.70 3.24 5.24
N ASP A 75 10.81 2.62 4.82
CA ASP A 75 10.78 1.43 3.98
C ASP A 75 10.61 0.14 4.79
N GLU A 76 10.74 0.23 6.13
CA GLU A 76 10.69 -0.91 7.06
C GLU A 76 9.33 -1.05 7.75
N TYR A 77 8.69 0.09 8.07
CA TYR A 77 7.45 0.14 8.84
C TYR A 77 6.28 0.57 7.97
N GLU A 78 5.17 -0.16 8.06
CA GLU A 78 3.93 0.15 7.34
C GLU A 78 3.33 1.49 7.78
N GLU A 79 2.53 2.10 6.90
CA GLU A 79 1.82 3.34 7.22
C GLU A 79 0.90 3.16 8.44
N GLY A 80 0.96 4.13 9.37
CA GLY A 80 0.17 4.11 10.59
C GLY A 80 0.77 3.31 11.74
N THR A 81 1.95 2.69 11.57
CA THR A 81 2.66 1.99 12.65
C THR A 81 3.72 2.88 13.28
N ILE A 82 4.12 2.55 14.51
CA ILE A 82 5.13 3.28 15.27
C ILE A 82 6.52 2.90 14.76
N ILE A 83 7.32 3.91 14.38
CA ILE A 83 8.73 3.73 14.04
C ILE A 83 9.59 3.64 15.31
N ARG A 84 9.39 4.57 16.25
CA ARG A 84 10.12 4.67 17.50
C ARG A 84 9.35 5.45 18.55
N THR A 85 9.79 5.34 19.79
CA THR A 85 9.23 6.07 20.93
C THR A 85 10.23 7.09 21.51
N VAL A 86 9.68 8.04 22.27
CA VAL A 86 10.44 9.03 23.04
C VAL A 86 9.78 9.13 24.42
N PRO A 87 10.43 8.62 25.49
CA PRO A 87 11.75 7.97 25.57
C PRO A 87 11.89 6.69 24.72
N ALA A 88 13.12 6.35 24.37
CA ALA A 88 13.41 5.23 23.48
C ALA A 88 13.16 3.87 24.14
N ALA A 89 12.88 2.84 23.34
CA ALA A 89 12.78 1.46 23.80
C ALA A 89 14.07 1.05 24.57
N GLY A 90 13.90 0.40 25.72
CA GLY A 90 14.99 0.00 26.63
C GLY A 90 15.42 1.08 27.62
N GLU A 91 15.00 2.33 27.46
CA GLU A 91 15.33 3.41 28.40
C GLU A 91 14.60 3.19 29.74
N GLN A 92 15.29 3.51 30.87
CA GLN A 92 14.74 3.39 32.21
C GLN A 92 14.04 4.70 32.59
N VAL A 93 12.73 4.66 32.73
CA VAL A 93 11.88 5.80 33.08
C VAL A 93 11.10 5.55 34.35
N GLU A 94 10.61 6.59 35.01
CA GLU A 94 9.74 6.45 36.19
C GLU A 94 8.38 5.86 35.78
N LYS A 95 7.80 5.06 36.66
CA LYS A 95 6.42 4.57 36.50
C LYS A 95 5.46 5.73 36.27
N GLY A 96 4.52 5.56 35.34
CA GLY A 96 3.58 6.61 34.92
C GLY A 96 4.13 7.59 33.88
N THR A 97 5.40 7.44 33.45
CA THR A 97 5.98 8.29 32.39
C THR A 97 5.16 8.19 31.10
N THR A 98 4.92 9.34 30.48
CA THR A 98 4.31 9.42 29.15
C THR A 98 5.36 9.19 28.06
N VAL A 99 5.09 8.25 27.19
CA VAL A 99 5.93 7.85 26.06
C VAL A 99 5.30 8.31 24.76
N ASN A 100 5.86 9.34 24.15
CA ASN A 100 5.45 9.82 22.83
C ASN A 100 6.00 8.93 21.73
N TYR A 101 5.48 9.05 20.52
CA TYR A 101 5.87 8.17 19.40
C TYR A 101 6.00 8.93 18.09
N VAL A 102 6.66 8.28 17.13
CA VAL A 102 6.79 8.72 15.74
C VAL A 102 6.12 7.69 14.86
N LEU A 103 5.17 8.13 14.02
CA LEU A 103 4.44 7.27 13.09
C LEU A 103 5.15 7.14 11.75
N SER A 104 4.97 5.98 11.13
CA SER A 104 5.33 5.74 9.74
C SER A 104 4.29 6.31 8.80
N LYS A 105 4.73 7.00 7.74
CA LYS A 105 3.97 7.35 6.54
C LYS A 105 4.04 6.27 5.46
N GLY A 106 4.57 5.09 5.81
CA GLY A 106 4.89 4.05 4.85
C GLY A 106 6.06 4.43 3.94
N LYS A 107 6.21 3.68 2.88
CA LYS A 107 7.27 3.89 1.91
C LYS A 107 7.08 5.21 1.16
N LYS A 108 8.16 5.97 0.99
CA LYS A 108 8.13 7.17 0.17
C LYS A 108 7.99 6.79 -1.30
N THR A 109 6.81 7.04 -1.89
CA THR A 109 6.58 6.86 -3.32
C THR A 109 7.02 8.10 -4.09
N GLU A 110 7.85 7.91 -5.13
CA GLU A 110 8.16 8.96 -6.08
C GLU A 110 7.08 8.94 -7.17
N THR A 111 6.48 10.07 -7.46
CA THR A 111 5.53 10.21 -8.56
C THR A 111 6.16 10.94 -9.74
N VAL A 112 5.69 10.61 -10.93
CA VAL A 112 6.09 11.26 -12.19
C VAL A 112 4.87 11.63 -13.00
N GLU A 113 4.96 12.73 -13.73
CA GLU A 113 3.90 13.20 -14.60
C GLU A 113 3.84 12.37 -15.89
N VAL A 114 2.66 11.87 -16.22
CA VAL A 114 2.44 11.09 -17.45
C VAL A 114 2.37 12.03 -18.65
N PRO A 115 3.24 11.86 -19.65
CA PRO A 115 3.26 12.72 -20.80
C PRO A 115 2.15 12.35 -21.81
N THR A 116 1.85 13.28 -22.72
CA THR A 116 1.05 12.98 -23.91
C THR A 116 1.85 12.03 -24.82
N LEU A 117 1.22 10.89 -25.17
CA LEU A 117 1.79 9.86 -26.05
C LEU A 117 1.10 9.81 -27.41
N SER A 118 -0.07 10.43 -27.54
CA SER A 118 -0.80 10.53 -28.80
C SER A 118 0.06 11.20 -29.88
N GLY A 119 0.06 10.63 -31.07
CA GLY A 119 0.87 11.12 -32.19
C GLY A 119 2.36 10.71 -32.17
N LEU A 120 2.79 9.95 -31.17
CA LEU A 120 4.12 9.33 -31.15
C LEU A 120 4.06 7.94 -31.80
N THR A 121 5.20 7.49 -32.33
CA THR A 121 5.35 6.09 -32.69
C THR A 121 5.45 5.23 -31.44
N ARG A 122 5.17 3.91 -31.56
CA ARG A 122 5.36 2.94 -30.48
C ARG A 122 6.70 3.12 -29.76
N SER A 123 7.81 3.10 -30.51
CA SER A 123 9.16 3.20 -29.93
C SER A 123 9.42 4.53 -29.22
N GLN A 124 8.87 5.63 -29.74
CA GLN A 124 8.99 6.94 -29.08
C GLN A 124 8.18 6.98 -27.77
N ALA A 125 6.98 6.41 -27.75
CA ALA A 125 6.15 6.33 -26.55
C ALA A 125 6.81 5.46 -25.47
N GLU A 126 7.29 4.26 -25.85
CA GLU A 126 8.02 3.37 -24.94
C GLU A 126 9.28 4.04 -24.35
N ALA A 127 10.09 4.69 -25.20
CA ALA A 127 11.29 5.40 -24.76
C ALA A 127 10.94 6.57 -23.81
N LYS A 128 9.86 7.30 -24.09
CA LYS A 128 9.43 8.43 -23.27
C LYS A 128 8.94 7.98 -21.90
N LEU A 129 8.16 6.89 -21.82
CA LEU A 129 7.73 6.29 -20.57
C LEU A 129 8.91 5.71 -19.78
N SER A 130 9.77 4.95 -20.42
CA SER A 130 10.98 4.38 -19.80
C SER A 130 11.91 5.45 -19.25
N GLY A 131 12.08 6.57 -19.94
CA GLY A 131 12.88 7.71 -19.47
C GLY A 131 12.32 8.36 -18.18
N LEU A 132 11.04 8.18 -17.88
CA LEU A 132 10.38 8.61 -16.67
C LEU A 132 10.32 7.52 -15.60
N GLY A 133 10.88 6.34 -15.88
CA GLY A 133 10.79 5.19 -14.99
C GLY A 133 9.41 4.52 -14.96
N LEU A 134 8.61 4.71 -16.03
CA LEU A 134 7.32 4.05 -16.24
C LEU A 134 7.46 2.87 -17.18
N THR A 135 6.55 1.90 -17.07
CA THR A 135 6.50 0.73 -17.94
C THR A 135 5.37 0.90 -18.96
N ALA A 136 5.66 0.66 -20.26
CA ALA A 136 4.63 0.61 -21.28
C ALA A 136 4.09 -0.81 -21.43
N ASN A 137 2.75 -0.98 -21.39
CA ASN A 137 2.08 -2.18 -21.85
C ASN A 137 1.38 -1.86 -23.18
N VAL A 138 1.78 -2.56 -24.25
CA VAL A 138 1.36 -2.23 -25.60
C VAL A 138 0.33 -3.22 -26.10
N THR A 139 -0.83 -2.71 -26.52
CA THR A 139 -1.83 -3.45 -27.29
C THR A 139 -1.96 -2.83 -28.66
N GLU A 140 -2.45 -3.60 -29.63
CA GLU A 140 -2.61 -3.15 -31.00
C GLU A 140 -4.08 -3.22 -31.41
N SER A 141 -4.57 -2.25 -32.17
CA SER A 141 -5.95 -2.20 -32.69
C SER A 141 -5.99 -1.57 -34.07
N TYR A 142 -6.97 -1.97 -34.89
CA TYR A 142 -7.22 -1.28 -36.15
C TYR A 142 -7.81 0.11 -35.88
N ASP A 143 -7.34 1.10 -36.63
CA ASP A 143 -7.87 2.46 -36.60
C ASP A 143 -7.71 3.08 -37.99
N SER A 144 -8.80 3.58 -38.57
CA SER A 144 -8.84 4.15 -39.91
C SER A 144 -8.32 5.59 -39.98
N THR A 145 -8.14 6.24 -38.80
CA THR A 145 -7.76 7.66 -38.68
C THR A 145 -6.30 7.82 -38.27
N VAL A 146 -5.77 6.86 -37.48
CA VAL A 146 -4.40 6.89 -36.98
C VAL A 146 -3.51 6.00 -37.85
N THR A 147 -2.41 6.58 -38.33
CA THR A 147 -1.43 5.86 -39.14
C THR A 147 -0.88 4.64 -38.41
N LYS A 148 -0.66 3.55 -39.12
CA LYS A 148 -0.04 2.33 -38.59
C LYS A 148 1.25 2.61 -37.83
N GLY A 149 1.39 2.04 -36.62
CA GLY A 149 2.55 2.18 -35.75
C GLY A 149 2.52 3.39 -34.82
N TYR A 150 1.48 4.22 -34.91
CA TYR A 150 1.30 5.38 -34.02
C TYR A 150 0.31 5.09 -32.88
N VAL A 151 0.48 5.78 -31.74
CA VAL A 151 -0.36 5.62 -30.55
C VAL A 151 -1.74 6.22 -30.80
N ILE A 152 -2.77 5.39 -30.63
CA ILE A 152 -4.18 5.77 -30.66
C ILE A 152 -4.60 6.40 -29.34
N SER A 153 -4.28 5.71 -28.23
CA SER A 153 -4.71 6.11 -26.89
C SER A 153 -3.76 5.61 -25.80
N GLN A 154 -3.90 6.19 -24.62
CA GLN A 154 -3.21 5.79 -23.40
C GLN A 154 -4.20 5.67 -22.25
N SER A 155 -3.95 4.75 -21.28
CA SER A 155 -4.86 4.47 -20.17
C SER A 155 -4.87 5.56 -19.10
N VAL A 156 -3.76 6.30 -18.97
CA VAL A 156 -3.62 7.36 -17.97
C VAL A 156 -3.68 8.72 -18.64
N THR A 157 -4.48 9.62 -18.09
CA THR A 157 -4.62 10.99 -18.62
C THR A 157 -3.28 11.72 -18.62
N PRO A 158 -2.88 12.36 -19.73
CA PRO A 158 -1.70 13.24 -19.75
C PRO A 158 -1.75 14.33 -18.66
N GLY A 159 -0.64 14.57 -17.98
CA GLY A 159 -0.53 15.51 -16.86
C GLY A 159 -0.85 14.92 -15.50
N SER A 160 -1.38 13.69 -15.42
CA SER A 160 -1.61 13.03 -14.13
C SER A 160 -0.30 12.58 -13.50
N GLN A 161 -0.25 12.62 -12.17
CA GLN A 161 0.86 12.09 -11.37
C GLN A 161 0.60 10.62 -11.05
N ILE A 162 1.51 9.74 -11.39
CA ILE A 162 1.47 8.31 -11.03
C ILE A 162 2.80 7.87 -10.43
N GLU A 163 2.78 6.77 -9.69
CA GLU A 163 3.99 6.25 -9.06
C GLU A 163 5.03 5.82 -10.11
N LYS A 164 6.29 6.13 -9.87
CA LYS A 164 7.42 5.63 -10.64
C LYS A 164 7.45 4.09 -10.59
N GLY A 165 7.62 3.46 -11.75
CA GLY A 165 7.48 2.01 -11.89
C GLY A 165 6.09 1.54 -12.31
N ALA A 166 5.07 2.40 -12.25
CA ALA A 166 3.73 2.07 -12.70
C ALA A 166 3.67 1.76 -14.21
N THR A 167 2.66 0.99 -14.60
CA THR A 167 2.43 0.62 -16.01
C THR A 167 1.39 1.54 -16.63
N VAL A 168 1.68 2.00 -17.85
CA VAL A 168 0.76 2.76 -18.70
C VAL A 168 0.43 1.90 -19.92
N ASP A 169 -0.85 1.54 -20.07
CA ASP A 169 -1.30 0.85 -21.27
C ASP A 169 -1.38 1.84 -22.43
N ILE A 170 -0.86 1.45 -23.58
CA ILE A 170 -0.96 2.20 -24.83
C ILE A 170 -1.54 1.31 -25.93
N VAL A 171 -2.41 1.90 -26.73
CA VAL A 171 -3.00 1.25 -27.91
C VAL A 171 -2.30 1.83 -29.14
N VAL A 172 -1.75 0.95 -29.98
CA VAL A 172 -1.03 1.31 -31.22
C VAL A 172 -1.84 0.90 -32.43
N SER A 173 -1.90 1.76 -33.41
CA SER A 173 -2.65 1.53 -34.66
C SER A 173 -2.01 0.46 -35.55
N LEU A 174 -2.81 -0.48 -35.99
CA LEU A 174 -2.50 -1.38 -37.10
C LEU A 174 -2.82 -0.76 -38.50
N GLY A 175 -3.36 0.46 -38.53
CA GLY A 175 -3.94 1.08 -39.72
C GLY A 175 -5.36 0.65 -39.98
N SER A 176 -5.92 0.96 -41.16
CA SER A 176 -7.25 0.53 -41.53
C SER A 176 -7.33 -0.98 -41.64
N GLU A 177 -8.43 -1.54 -41.15
CA GLU A 177 -8.73 -2.95 -41.36
C GLU A 177 -8.97 -3.20 -42.84
N ASN A 178 -8.16 -4.06 -43.48
CA ASN A 178 -8.40 -4.50 -44.85
C ASN A 178 -9.49 -5.57 -44.81
N VAL A 179 -10.75 -5.16 -44.83
CA VAL A 179 -11.84 -6.06 -45.18
C VAL A 179 -11.70 -6.35 -46.68
N THR A 180 -11.14 -7.50 -47.04
CA THR A 180 -11.35 -8.03 -48.41
C THR A 180 -12.85 -8.20 -48.56
N PRO A 181 -13.48 -7.51 -49.56
CA PRO A 181 -14.92 -7.76 -49.81
C PRO A 181 -15.08 -9.26 -50.11
N ASP A 182 -16.03 -9.89 -49.45
CA ASP A 182 -16.47 -11.24 -49.84
C ASP A 182 -16.66 -11.26 -51.36
N PRO A 183 -16.10 -12.27 -52.07
CA PRO A 183 -16.37 -12.39 -53.50
C PRO A 183 -17.92 -12.40 -53.71
N PRO A 184 -18.43 -11.69 -54.74
CA PRO A 184 -19.85 -11.65 -54.96
C PRO A 184 -20.37 -13.09 -55.06
N THR A 185 -21.28 -13.45 -54.18
CA THR A 185 -22.08 -14.67 -54.34
C THR A 185 -22.79 -14.56 -55.63
N ASP A 186 -22.36 -15.32 -56.67
CA ASP A 186 -23.06 -15.46 -57.92
C ASP A 186 -24.53 -15.80 -57.58
N GLY A 187 -25.40 -14.83 -57.87
CA GLY A 187 -26.80 -14.98 -57.68
C GLY A 187 -27.28 -16.11 -58.58
N ASP A 188 -27.74 -17.16 -57.98
CA ASP A 188 -28.45 -18.27 -58.60
C ASP A 188 -29.69 -17.68 -59.29
N ASN A 189 -29.55 -17.34 -60.59
CA ASN A 189 -30.59 -16.84 -61.38
C ASN A 189 -31.41 -18.03 -61.94
N ASN A 190 -32.12 -18.69 -61.03
CA ASN A 190 -33.12 -19.69 -61.43
C ASN A 190 -34.40 -18.97 -61.89
N ASN A 191 -34.37 -18.47 -63.15
CA ASN A 191 -35.59 -17.99 -63.85
C ASN A 191 -36.27 -19.17 -64.45
N GLY A 192 -37.09 -19.86 -63.69
CA GLY A 192 -38.09 -20.78 -64.18
C GLY A 192 -39.12 -20.06 -65.09
N ASN A 193 -39.02 -20.21 -66.34
CA ASN A 193 -40.11 -19.94 -67.25
C ASN A 193 -40.70 -21.22 -67.74
N ASP A 194 -41.78 -21.66 -67.12
CA ASP A 194 -42.71 -22.62 -67.58
C ASP A 194 -43.57 -22.00 -68.73
N SER A 195 -43.52 -22.63 -69.90
CA SER A 195 -44.60 -22.51 -70.87
C SER A 195 -44.60 -23.63 -71.91
N GLY A 196 -45.36 -24.59 -71.64
CA GLY A 196 -46.45 -25.02 -72.54
C GLY A 196 -46.12 -25.79 -73.78
N SER A 197 -46.70 -26.93 -73.77
CA SER A 197 -47.52 -27.50 -74.83
C SER A 197 -46.84 -28.50 -75.79
N ASN A 198 -47.25 -29.68 -75.59
CA ASN A 198 -48.02 -30.50 -76.60
C ASN A 198 -47.24 -31.30 -77.67
N GLY A 199 -47.53 -32.56 -77.67
CA GLY A 199 -47.73 -33.26 -78.91
C GLY A 199 -46.82 -34.42 -79.27
N GLY A 200 -47.36 -35.57 -79.11
CA GLY A 200 -47.30 -36.54 -80.24
C GLY A 200 -46.37 -37.76 -80.07
N SER A 201 -46.93 -38.75 -79.56
CA SER A 201 -47.12 -40.05 -80.19
C SER A 201 -45.97 -40.81 -80.85
N SER A 202 -45.92 -42.07 -80.48
CA SER A 202 -45.72 -43.22 -81.36
C SER A 202 -44.37 -43.98 -81.22
N SER A 203 -44.57 -45.16 -80.70
CA SER A 203 -44.23 -46.49 -81.18
C SER A 203 -42.75 -46.92 -81.39
N GLY A 204 -42.54 -48.07 -80.93
CA GLY A 204 -41.73 -49.11 -81.56
C GLY A 204 -40.53 -49.61 -80.75
N ALA A 205 -40.69 -50.62 -80.02
CA ALA A 205 -40.44 -52.03 -80.29
C ALA A 205 -38.96 -52.40 -80.52
N ASN A 206 -38.60 -53.34 -79.71
CA ASN A 206 -37.67 -54.44 -79.99
C ASN A 206 -36.15 -54.18 -79.97
N HIS A 207 -35.47 -54.73 -79.17
CA HIS A 207 -34.88 -56.08 -78.99
C HIS A 207 -34.12 -56.09 -77.69
#